data_36cbfeb9dc6330bd6f650830f1b08818
#
_entry.id   36cbfeb9dc6330bd6f650830f1b08818
#
_cell.length_a   1.000
_cell.length_b   1.000
_cell.length_c   1.000
_cell.angle_alpha   90.00
_cell.angle_beta   90.00
_cell.angle_gamma   90.00
#
_symmetry.space_group_name_H-M   'P 1'
#
loop_
_entity.id
_entity.type
_entity.pdbx_description
1 polymer ?
#
loop_
_entity_poly.entity_id
_entity_poly.type
_entity_poly.pdbx_seq_one_letter_code
_entity_poly.pdbx_strand_id
1 'polypeptide(L)'
;MNDIDKKLNDLGIILPDAPMPAANYIPYVITGKLVFISGQVPFEDGEIKHTGKVGKDIDVEQAKLIAKTCALNVISVLKNALNGDLSQVKKCVKLGIFVSCTNDFNQQPEVANGASDLMVAVFGDQGKHARFAVGSNSLPKNVPVEVDGIFEIN
;
A
#
# COMPACT_ATOMS: atom_id res chain seq x y z
N MET A 1 4.16 -23.09 7.03
CA MET A 1 3.61 -22.04 6.14
C MET A 1 2.20 -21.75 6.63
N ASN A 2 1.94 -20.53 7.05
CA ASN A 2 0.61 -20.13 7.47
C ASN A 2 -0.31 -19.85 6.28
N ASP A 3 -1.60 -19.65 6.52
CA ASP A 3 -2.60 -19.45 5.45
C ASP A 3 -2.33 -18.21 4.60
N ILE A 4 -1.75 -17.15 5.17
CA ILE A 4 -1.40 -15.93 4.44
C ILE A 4 -0.21 -16.17 3.51
N ASP A 5 0.83 -16.85 3.98
CA ASP A 5 1.98 -17.20 3.14
C ASP A 5 1.55 -18.10 1.97
N LYS A 6 0.66 -19.07 2.23
CA LYS A 6 0.08 -19.90 1.16
C LYS A 6 -0.70 -19.03 0.17
N LYS A 7 -1.50 -18.10 0.66
CA LYS A 7 -2.27 -17.18 -0.19
C LYS A 7 -1.37 -16.32 -1.07
N LEU A 8 -0.29 -15.79 -0.52
CA LEU A 8 0.70 -15.02 -1.29
C LEU A 8 1.32 -15.89 -2.40
N ASN A 9 1.70 -17.12 -2.08
CA ASN A 9 2.24 -18.05 -3.07
C ASN A 9 1.22 -18.38 -4.18
N ASP A 10 -0.04 -18.65 -3.82
CA ASP A 10 -1.12 -18.95 -4.78
C ASP A 10 -1.39 -17.76 -5.72
N LEU A 11 -1.20 -16.54 -5.22
CA LEU A 11 -1.30 -15.30 -6.00
C LEU A 11 -0.04 -14.97 -6.81
N GLY A 12 1.03 -15.75 -6.65
CA GLY A 12 2.32 -15.47 -7.29
C GLY A 12 3.00 -14.22 -6.75
N ILE A 13 2.68 -13.82 -5.52
CA ILE A 13 3.22 -12.60 -4.90
C ILE A 13 4.48 -12.94 -4.11
N ILE A 14 5.57 -12.29 -4.48
CA ILE A 14 6.81 -12.23 -3.69
C ILE A 14 6.85 -10.83 -3.09
N LEU A 15 6.72 -10.75 -1.76
CA LEU A 15 6.80 -9.46 -1.09
C LEU A 15 8.22 -8.89 -1.21
N PRO A 16 8.36 -7.61 -1.55
CA PRO A 16 9.66 -6.96 -1.56
C PRO A 16 10.24 -6.86 -0.14
N ASP A 17 11.52 -6.58 -0.05
CA ASP A 17 12.11 -6.16 1.22
C ASP A 17 11.46 -4.84 1.67
N ALA A 18 11.19 -4.70 2.97
CA ALA A 18 10.56 -3.52 3.50
C ALA A 18 11.44 -2.28 3.22
N PRO A 19 10.91 -1.24 2.55
CA PRO A 19 11.69 -0.04 2.27
C PRO A 19 12.13 0.65 3.57
N MET A 20 13.38 1.14 3.57
CA MET A 20 13.88 1.96 4.68
C MET A 20 13.37 3.39 4.55
N PRO A 21 12.96 4.04 5.66
CA PRO A 21 12.56 5.44 5.62
C PRO A 21 13.73 6.33 5.21
N ALA A 22 13.42 7.31 4.36
CA ALA A 22 14.42 8.26 3.83
C ALA A 22 14.65 9.49 4.74
N ALA A 23 13.93 9.60 5.86
CA ALA A 23 13.94 10.75 6.75
C ALA A 23 13.95 10.32 8.23
N ASN A 24 13.83 11.29 9.13
CA ASN A 24 13.87 11.04 10.57
C ASN A 24 12.52 10.55 11.09
N TYR A 25 12.11 9.35 10.67
CA TYR A 25 10.92 8.66 11.16
C TYR A 25 11.12 7.14 11.05
N ILE A 26 10.21 6.36 11.61
CA ILE A 26 10.22 4.90 11.57
C ILE A 26 9.13 4.38 10.64
N PRO A 27 9.31 3.17 10.05
CA PRO A 27 8.37 2.67 9.05
C PRO A 27 7.01 2.27 9.62
N TYR A 28 6.93 1.99 10.91
CA TYR A 28 5.67 1.63 11.59
C TYR A 28 5.72 1.97 13.07
N VAL A 29 4.54 2.10 13.67
CA VAL A 29 4.36 2.23 15.12
C VAL A 29 3.31 1.21 15.55
N ILE A 30 3.60 0.47 16.61
CA ILE A 30 2.63 -0.41 17.27
C ILE A 30 2.17 0.27 18.57
N THR A 31 0.86 0.43 18.70
CA THR A 31 0.25 0.91 19.93
C THR A 31 -0.97 0.04 20.26
N GLY A 32 -0.95 -0.61 21.44
CA GLY A 32 -1.93 -1.64 21.75
C GLY A 32 -1.89 -2.76 20.70
N LYS A 33 -3.02 -3.00 20.06
CA LYS A 33 -3.15 -4.00 18.98
C LYS A 33 -3.23 -3.37 17.58
N LEU A 34 -2.83 -2.11 17.45
CA LEU A 34 -2.83 -1.42 16.17
C LEU A 34 -1.40 -1.21 15.67
N VAL A 35 -1.21 -1.45 14.39
CA VAL A 35 0.01 -1.17 13.64
C VAL A 35 -0.28 -0.04 12.67
N PHE A 36 0.42 1.07 12.83
CA PHE A 36 0.37 2.22 11.94
C PHE A 36 1.56 2.14 10.98
N ILE A 37 1.29 2.02 9.69
CA ILE A 37 2.32 1.92 8.66
C ILE A 37 2.51 3.30 8.02
N SER A 38 3.74 3.78 7.99
CA SER A 38 4.09 5.03 7.30
C SER A 38 3.77 4.97 5.81
N GLY A 39 3.49 6.12 5.21
CA GLY A 39 3.19 6.22 3.78
C GLY A 39 4.25 5.55 2.92
N GLN A 40 3.81 4.71 2.00
CA GLN A 40 4.65 3.97 1.08
C GLN A 40 4.50 4.51 -0.33
N VAL A 41 5.61 4.89 -0.91
CA VAL A 41 5.72 5.24 -2.34
C VAL A 41 6.04 3.97 -3.14
N PRO A 42 5.83 3.98 -4.48
CA PRO A 42 5.90 2.75 -5.27
C PRO A 42 7.34 2.32 -5.62
N PHE A 43 8.18 2.12 -4.62
CA PHE A 43 9.48 1.48 -4.82
C PHE A 43 9.28 0.05 -5.34
N GLU A 44 10.06 -0.29 -6.37
CA GLU A 44 10.11 -1.60 -6.97
C GLU A 44 11.57 -1.90 -7.29
N ASP A 45 12.13 -2.95 -6.71
CA ASP A 45 13.57 -3.29 -6.81
C ASP A 45 14.49 -2.11 -6.41
N GLY A 46 14.09 -1.35 -5.39
CA GLY A 46 14.85 -0.20 -4.88
C GLY A 46 14.75 1.06 -5.71
N GLU A 47 13.91 1.09 -6.74
CA GLU A 47 13.76 2.21 -7.67
C GLU A 47 12.32 2.68 -7.81
N ILE A 48 12.13 3.95 -8.13
CA ILE A 48 10.86 4.49 -8.61
C ILE A 48 10.84 4.36 -10.15
N LYS A 49 9.98 3.48 -10.66
CA LYS A 49 9.92 3.17 -12.10
C LYS A 49 8.98 4.08 -12.88
N HIS A 50 8.04 4.74 -12.21
CA HIS A 50 7.05 5.61 -12.84
C HIS A 50 6.90 6.90 -12.05
N THR A 51 6.92 8.02 -12.75
CA THR A 51 6.72 9.36 -12.19
C THR A 51 5.71 10.15 -13.01
N GLY A 52 5.15 11.19 -12.42
CA GLY A 52 4.22 12.08 -13.08
C GLY A 52 2.83 12.07 -12.48
N LYS A 53 1.93 12.81 -13.12
CA LYS A 53 0.54 12.99 -12.67
C LYS A 53 -0.41 12.06 -13.40
N VAL A 54 -1.31 11.48 -12.63
CA VAL A 54 -2.45 10.72 -13.17
C VAL A 54 -3.41 11.68 -13.88
N GLY A 55 -3.83 11.31 -15.06
CA GLY A 55 -4.64 12.15 -15.94
C GLY A 55 -3.84 12.94 -16.97
N LYS A 56 -2.51 12.98 -16.84
CA LYS A 56 -1.60 13.61 -17.79
C LYS A 56 -0.50 12.65 -18.26
N ASP A 57 0.36 12.22 -17.32
CA ASP A 57 1.53 11.38 -17.64
C ASP A 57 1.22 9.88 -17.45
N ILE A 58 0.27 9.56 -16.59
CA ILE A 58 -0.09 8.22 -16.14
C ILE A 58 -1.59 8.04 -16.35
N ASP A 59 -2.02 6.95 -16.98
CA ASP A 59 -3.43 6.61 -17.10
C ASP A 59 -3.95 5.86 -15.85
N VAL A 60 -5.27 5.69 -15.76
CA VAL A 60 -5.94 5.07 -14.60
C VAL A 60 -5.48 3.62 -14.40
N GLU A 61 -5.37 2.83 -15.48
CA GLU A 61 -5.00 1.42 -15.38
C GLU A 61 -3.55 1.25 -14.89
N GLN A 62 -2.66 2.09 -15.37
CA GLN A 62 -1.26 2.12 -14.90
C GLN A 62 -1.19 2.59 -13.44
N ALA A 63 -1.96 3.61 -13.07
CA ALA A 63 -2.03 4.11 -11.70
C ALA A 63 -2.55 3.06 -10.72
N LYS A 64 -3.52 2.21 -11.12
CA LYS A 64 -3.98 1.06 -10.32
C LYS A 64 -2.85 0.08 -10.02
N LEU A 65 -2.04 -0.26 -11.01
CA LEU A 65 -0.88 -1.15 -10.81
C LEU A 65 0.16 -0.51 -9.89
N ILE A 66 0.36 0.80 -9.98
CA ILE A 66 1.26 1.54 -9.12
C ILE A 66 0.72 1.57 -7.67
N ALA A 67 -0.57 1.77 -7.49
CA ALA A 67 -1.22 1.67 -6.17
C ALA A 67 -1.03 0.28 -5.55
N LYS A 68 -1.13 -0.77 -6.35
CA LYS A 68 -0.83 -2.14 -5.92
C LYS A 68 0.62 -2.28 -5.44
N THR A 69 1.57 -1.70 -6.15
CA THR A 69 2.99 -1.70 -5.74
C THR A 69 3.16 -1.00 -4.38
N CYS A 70 2.53 0.16 -4.17
CA CYS A 70 2.53 0.82 -2.88
C CYS A 70 1.97 -0.09 -1.77
N ALA A 71 0.87 -0.77 -2.05
CA ALA A 71 0.23 -1.68 -1.09
C ALA A 71 1.09 -2.92 -0.79
N LEU A 72 1.83 -3.44 -1.75
CA LEU A 72 2.83 -4.49 -1.51
C LEU A 72 3.90 -4.02 -0.53
N ASN A 73 4.35 -2.77 -0.66
CA ASN A 73 5.31 -2.18 0.27
C ASN A 73 4.69 -2.01 1.68
N VAL A 74 3.41 -1.64 1.77
CA VAL A 74 2.68 -1.60 3.06
C VAL A 74 2.67 -2.99 3.71
N ILE A 75 2.35 -4.04 2.98
CA ILE A 75 2.34 -5.42 3.50
C ILE A 75 3.74 -5.87 3.90
N SER A 76 4.78 -5.48 3.16
CA SER A 76 6.18 -5.80 3.51
C SER A 76 6.59 -5.17 4.83
N VAL A 77 6.24 -3.90 5.05
CA VAL A 77 6.49 -3.21 6.33
C VAL A 77 5.72 -3.90 7.46
N LEU A 78 4.44 -4.25 7.21
CA LEU A 78 3.62 -4.98 8.19
C LEU A 78 4.26 -6.34 8.55
N LYS A 79 4.71 -7.09 7.56
CA LYS A 79 5.41 -8.37 7.79
C LYS A 79 6.66 -8.19 8.65
N ASN A 80 7.43 -7.14 8.38
CA ASN A 80 8.60 -6.80 9.17
C ASN A 80 8.22 -6.44 10.62
N ALA A 81 7.15 -5.65 10.81
CA ALA A 81 6.64 -5.30 12.14
C ALA A 81 6.21 -6.53 12.96
N LEU A 82 5.80 -7.60 12.29
CA LEU A 82 5.32 -8.84 12.91
C LEU A 82 6.38 -9.96 12.90
N ASN A 83 7.65 -9.61 12.76
CA ASN A 83 8.77 -10.56 12.74
C ASN A 83 8.58 -11.69 11.70
N GLY A 84 7.98 -11.37 10.58
CA GLY A 84 7.76 -12.27 9.46
C GLY A 84 6.44 -13.03 9.47
N ASP A 85 5.63 -12.90 10.51
CA ASP A 85 4.41 -13.70 10.69
C ASP A 85 3.12 -12.88 10.45
N LEU A 86 2.66 -12.84 9.20
CA LEU A 86 1.41 -12.17 8.81
C LEU A 86 0.15 -12.87 9.33
N SER A 87 0.24 -14.08 9.90
CA SER A 87 -0.93 -14.74 10.52
C SER A 87 -1.43 -14.01 11.77
N GLN A 88 -0.62 -13.12 12.35
CA GLN A 88 -1.01 -12.26 13.44
C GLN A 88 -1.95 -11.12 13.02
N VAL A 89 -2.13 -10.87 11.73
CA VAL A 89 -3.04 -9.84 11.23
C VAL A 89 -4.47 -10.27 11.46
N LYS A 90 -5.18 -9.49 12.27
CA LYS A 90 -6.60 -9.71 12.55
C LYS A 90 -7.47 -8.98 11.55
N LYS A 91 -7.04 -7.78 11.11
CA LYS A 91 -7.83 -6.96 10.22
C LYS A 91 -7.01 -5.83 9.59
N CYS A 92 -7.24 -5.55 8.31
CA CYS A 92 -6.92 -4.26 7.74
C CYS A 92 -7.99 -3.26 8.20
N VAL A 93 -7.61 -2.26 8.97
CA VAL A 93 -8.57 -1.29 9.54
C VAL A 93 -8.85 -0.16 8.56
N LYS A 94 -7.79 0.43 8.03
CA LYS A 94 -7.91 1.60 7.14
C LYS A 94 -6.72 1.70 6.19
N LEU A 95 -6.99 2.12 4.96
CA LEU A 95 -5.99 2.57 4.00
C LEU A 95 -6.20 4.05 3.68
N GLY A 96 -5.12 4.79 3.57
CA GLY A 96 -5.10 6.13 3.00
C GLY A 96 -4.43 6.08 1.63
N ILE A 97 -5.10 6.60 0.59
CA ILE A 97 -4.56 6.62 -0.77
C ILE A 97 -4.55 8.06 -1.28
N PHE A 98 -3.34 8.55 -1.58
CA PHE A 98 -3.12 9.84 -2.22
C PHE A 98 -2.72 9.62 -3.67
N VAL A 99 -3.36 10.35 -4.57
CA VAL A 99 -3.10 10.30 -6.00
C VAL A 99 -2.61 11.67 -6.46
N SER A 100 -1.37 11.76 -6.94
CA SER A 100 -0.90 12.97 -7.62
C SER A 100 -1.58 13.04 -8.98
N CYS A 101 -2.45 14.00 -9.19
CA CYS A 101 -3.31 14.03 -10.36
C CYS A 101 -3.55 15.46 -10.86
N THR A 102 -4.06 15.55 -12.08
CA THR A 102 -4.53 16.83 -12.65
C THR A 102 -5.75 17.35 -11.89
N ASN A 103 -6.03 18.65 -12.01
CA ASN A 103 -7.11 19.30 -11.28
C ASN A 103 -8.52 18.77 -11.64
N ASP A 104 -8.68 18.26 -12.84
CA ASP A 104 -9.93 17.72 -13.36
C ASP A 104 -10.07 16.20 -13.20
N PHE A 105 -9.03 15.53 -12.71
CA PHE A 105 -9.07 14.08 -12.46
C PHE A 105 -9.99 13.77 -11.28
N ASN A 106 -10.91 12.82 -11.46
CA ASN A 106 -11.89 12.46 -10.44
C ASN A 106 -12.05 10.93 -10.25
N GLN A 107 -11.13 10.15 -10.75
CA GLN A 107 -11.16 8.68 -10.66
C GLN A 107 -10.18 8.13 -9.60
N GLN A 108 -9.96 8.88 -8.52
CA GLN A 108 -9.12 8.42 -7.42
C GLN A 108 -9.59 7.08 -6.83
N PRO A 109 -10.91 6.81 -6.66
CA PRO A 109 -11.36 5.51 -6.19
C PRO A 109 -10.94 4.34 -7.08
N GLU A 110 -10.96 4.50 -8.40
CA GLU A 110 -10.50 3.45 -9.33
C GLU A 110 -9.00 3.16 -9.15
N VAL A 111 -8.19 4.20 -9.01
CA VAL A 111 -6.77 4.04 -8.72
C VAL A 111 -6.57 3.31 -7.39
N ALA A 112 -7.29 3.72 -6.36
CA ALA A 112 -7.21 3.13 -5.02
C ALA A 112 -7.59 1.64 -5.00
N ASN A 113 -8.44 1.20 -5.91
CA ASN A 113 -8.83 -0.22 -6.02
C ASN A 113 -7.62 -1.13 -6.23
N GLY A 114 -6.55 -0.65 -6.85
CA GLY A 114 -5.31 -1.42 -6.97
C GLY A 114 -4.74 -1.85 -5.62
N ALA A 115 -4.80 -0.97 -4.62
CA ALA A 115 -4.40 -1.27 -3.25
C ALA A 115 -5.46 -2.08 -2.50
N SER A 116 -6.73 -1.66 -2.57
CA SER A 116 -7.83 -2.30 -1.84
C SER A 116 -8.06 -3.74 -2.27
N ASP A 117 -8.04 -4.01 -3.56
CA ASP A 117 -8.23 -5.36 -4.09
C ASP A 117 -7.11 -6.30 -3.65
N LEU A 118 -5.88 -5.80 -3.56
CA LEU A 118 -4.76 -6.57 -3.04
C LEU A 118 -4.98 -6.98 -1.57
N MET A 119 -5.45 -6.07 -0.73
CA MET A 119 -5.72 -6.37 0.69
C MET A 119 -6.75 -7.48 0.84
N VAL A 120 -7.82 -7.44 0.05
CA VAL A 120 -8.86 -8.48 0.06
C VAL A 120 -8.33 -9.79 -0.53
N ALA A 121 -7.53 -9.72 -1.60
CA ALA A 121 -6.92 -10.92 -2.20
C ALA A 121 -6.00 -11.64 -1.20
N VAL A 122 -5.22 -10.90 -0.42
CA VAL A 122 -4.26 -11.47 0.55
C VAL A 122 -4.93 -11.91 1.84
N PHE A 123 -5.77 -11.06 2.43
CA PHE A 123 -6.32 -11.26 3.77
C PHE A 123 -7.79 -11.73 3.80
N GLY A 124 -8.42 -11.88 2.63
CA GLY A 124 -9.84 -12.26 2.54
C GLY A 124 -10.76 -11.23 3.21
N ASP A 125 -11.75 -11.68 3.97
CA ASP A 125 -12.67 -10.78 4.66
C ASP A 125 -11.97 -9.86 5.67
N GLN A 126 -10.85 -10.28 6.24
CA GLN A 126 -10.02 -9.47 7.13
C GLN A 126 -9.31 -8.33 6.39
N GLY A 127 -9.22 -8.40 5.08
CA GLY A 127 -8.68 -7.35 4.22
C GLY A 127 -9.66 -6.23 3.90
N LYS A 128 -10.95 -6.41 4.16
CA LYS A 128 -11.97 -5.35 3.97
C LYS A 128 -11.75 -4.23 4.99
N HIS A 129 -11.68 -3.01 4.52
CA HIS A 129 -11.19 -1.86 5.28
C HIS A 129 -11.98 -0.59 4.97
N ALA A 130 -11.89 0.39 5.88
CA ALA A 130 -12.26 1.77 5.59
C ALA A 130 -11.13 2.44 4.78
N ARG A 131 -11.43 3.43 3.96
CA ARG A 131 -10.40 4.16 3.20
C ARG A 131 -10.82 5.58 2.87
N PHE A 132 -9.86 6.41 2.53
CA PHE A 132 -10.06 7.55 1.65
C PHE A 132 -9.24 7.35 0.37
N ALA A 133 -9.67 8.00 -0.72
CA ALA A 133 -8.95 8.08 -1.99
C ALA A 133 -9.11 9.51 -2.49
N VAL A 134 -8.03 10.29 -2.40
CA VAL A 134 -8.06 11.74 -2.66
C VAL A 134 -6.92 12.16 -3.57
N GLY A 135 -7.11 13.29 -4.25
CA GLY A 135 -6.08 13.90 -5.06
C GLY A 135 -5.09 14.71 -4.23
N SER A 136 -3.86 14.75 -4.69
CA SER A 136 -2.80 15.60 -4.18
C SER A 136 -2.22 16.41 -5.33
N ASN A 137 -1.82 17.65 -5.06
CA ASN A 137 -1.16 18.49 -6.05
C ASN A 137 0.20 17.91 -6.47
N SER A 138 0.92 17.32 -5.52
CA SER A 138 2.21 16.66 -5.76
C SER A 138 2.48 15.63 -4.67
N LEU A 139 3.34 14.68 -4.96
CA LEU A 139 3.81 13.68 -4.01
C LEU A 139 5.35 13.62 -4.02
N PRO A 140 5.98 13.10 -2.95
CA PRO A 140 7.43 12.96 -2.91
C PRO A 140 7.97 12.21 -4.12
N LYS A 141 9.15 12.60 -4.61
CA LYS A 141 9.83 11.96 -5.75
C LYS A 141 8.99 11.95 -7.04
N ASN A 142 8.00 12.83 -7.13
CA ASN A 142 7.08 12.93 -8.27
C ASN A 142 6.34 11.59 -8.55
N VAL A 143 6.10 10.80 -7.51
CA VAL A 143 5.35 9.55 -7.66
C VAL A 143 3.86 9.82 -7.89
N PRO A 144 3.16 8.97 -8.64
CA PRO A 144 1.74 9.18 -8.91
C PRO A 144 0.81 8.74 -7.76
N VAL A 145 1.26 7.84 -6.88
CA VAL A 145 0.44 7.29 -5.80
C VAL A 145 1.28 7.11 -4.54
N GLU A 146 0.66 7.31 -3.39
CA GLU A 146 1.21 6.97 -2.07
C GLU A 146 0.12 6.33 -1.22
N VAL A 147 0.46 5.29 -0.47
CA VAL A 147 -0.49 4.53 0.35
C VAL A 147 0.06 4.34 1.75
N ASP A 148 -0.77 4.61 2.77
CA ASP A 148 -0.52 4.21 4.15
C ASP A 148 -1.56 3.19 4.65
N GLY A 149 -1.37 2.65 5.84
CA GLY A 149 -2.32 1.68 6.37
C GLY A 149 -2.30 1.57 7.88
N ILE A 150 -3.44 1.14 8.41
CA ILE A 150 -3.62 0.79 9.82
C ILE A 150 -4.16 -0.63 9.88
N PHE A 151 -3.52 -1.48 10.69
CA PHE A 151 -3.89 -2.89 10.85
C PHE A 151 -4.13 -3.21 12.32
N GLU A 152 -5.09 -4.08 12.60
CA GLU A 152 -5.27 -4.68 13.91
C GLU A 152 -4.57 -6.05 13.94
N ILE A 153 -3.91 -6.35 15.04
CA ILE A 153 -3.21 -7.61 15.27
C ILE A 153 -3.75 -8.31 16.51
N ASN A 154 -3.45 -9.59 16.63
CA ASN A 154 -3.86 -10.43 17.77
C ASN A 154 -3.25 -9.98 19.10
#